data_b11e8d24d7e36b95457e20574a54c62d
#
_entry.id   b11e8d24d7e36b95457e20574a54c62d
#
_cell.length_a   1.000
_cell.length_b   1.000
_cell.length_c   1.000
_cell.angle_alpha   90.00
_cell.angle_beta   90.00
_cell.angle_gamma   90.00
#
_symmetry.space_group_name_H-M   'P 1'
#
loop_
_entity.id
_entity.type
_entity.pdbx_description
1 polymer ?
#
loop_
_entity_poly.entity_id
_entity_poly.type
_entity_poly.pdbx_seq_one_letter_code
_entity_poly.pdbx_strand_id
1 'polypeptide(L)'
;NTITIGSAFGGDYECINIYTALITAKEVLKADVVFVSMGPGIAGTGTKYGFTGIEQGPILDAVQKLGGMPISIPRISFADQRERHKGISHHSITVLKEIVNVSVNIPICTYNEEQLCYIKEQLRNNKLELKHNIVYINNENSKADLEYFELKVRSMGRNFDQDKEFFEAASTAAYYLAEVCDDSRRENHK
;
A
#
# COMPACT_ATOMS: atom_id res chain seq x y z
N ASN A 1 -5.00 15.17 -10.20
CA ASN A 1 -6.45 14.98 -10.21
C ASN A 1 -6.85 14.04 -9.08
N THR A 2 -7.99 14.30 -8.46
CA THR A 2 -8.60 13.50 -7.40
C THR A 2 -9.93 12.93 -7.89
N ILE A 3 -10.13 11.62 -7.68
CA ILE A 3 -11.39 10.94 -7.97
C ILE A 3 -11.93 10.43 -6.64
N THR A 4 -13.14 10.84 -6.27
CA THR A 4 -13.84 10.32 -5.10
C THR A 4 -14.84 9.24 -5.48
N ILE A 5 -15.03 8.24 -4.61
CA ILE A 5 -15.92 7.10 -4.83
C ILE A 5 -16.88 6.88 -3.66
N GLY A 6 -18.05 6.35 -3.96
CA GLY A 6 -19.04 5.93 -2.97
C GLY A 6 -19.54 7.09 -2.12
N SER A 7 -19.23 7.07 -0.82
CA SER A 7 -19.63 8.10 0.12
C SER A 7 -18.62 9.24 0.31
N ALA A 8 -17.52 9.24 -0.45
CA ALA A 8 -16.57 10.33 -0.45
C ALA A 8 -16.94 11.34 -1.55
N PHE A 9 -16.84 12.61 -1.24
CA PHE A 9 -17.20 13.71 -2.13
C PHE A 9 -16.10 14.77 -2.18
N GLY A 10 -16.12 15.62 -3.23
CA GLY A 10 -15.25 16.77 -3.35
C GLY A 10 -13.97 16.51 -4.15
N GLY A 11 -13.89 15.43 -4.91
CA GLY A 11 -12.86 15.23 -5.92
C GLY A 11 -13.13 16.03 -7.18
N ASP A 12 -12.11 16.13 -8.04
CA ASP A 12 -12.28 16.70 -9.39
C ASP A 12 -13.27 15.88 -10.23
N TYR A 13 -13.38 14.59 -9.91
CA TYR A 13 -14.32 13.64 -10.49
C TYR A 13 -14.98 12.84 -9.38
N GLU A 14 -16.24 12.49 -9.57
CA GLU A 14 -16.99 11.63 -8.65
C GLU A 14 -17.47 10.38 -9.36
N CYS A 15 -17.19 9.23 -8.79
CA CYS A 15 -17.54 7.91 -9.36
C CYS A 15 -18.32 7.08 -8.34
N ILE A 16 -19.21 6.22 -8.84
CA ILE A 16 -20.07 5.39 -7.99
C ILE A 16 -19.26 4.32 -7.24
N ASN A 17 -18.23 3.76 -7.90
CA ASN A 17 -17.45 2.65 -7.36
C ASN A 17 -16.02 2.64 -7.90
N ILE A 18 -15.19 1.74 -7.36
CA ILE A 18 -13.78 1.62 -7.72
C ILE A 18 -13.55 1.31 -9.22
N TYR A 19 -14.41 0.51 -9.85
CA TYR A 19 -14.25 0.15 -11.26
C TYR A 19 -14.38 1.38 -12.16
N THR A 20 -15.43 2.17 -11.97
CA THR A 20 -15.62 3.41 -12.73
C THR A 20 -14.53 4.44 -12.47
N ALA A 21 -14.02 4.52 -11.22
CA ALA A 21 -12.91 5.41 -10.89
C ALA A 21 -11.60 5.00 -11.59
N LEU A 22 -11.24 3.72 -11.57
CA LEU A 22 -10.05 3.21 -12.25
C LEU A 22 -10.13 3.39 -13.77
N ILE A 23 -11.30 3.14 -14.37
CA ILE A 23 -11.55 3.38 -15.79
C ILE A 23 -11.42 4.88 -16.10
N THR A 24 -12.00 5.77 -15.27
CA THR A 24 -11.89 7.22 -15.44
C THR A 24 -10.42 7.65 -15.35
N ALA A 25 -9.67 7.16 -14.37
CA ALA A 25 -8.25 7.45 -14.25
C ALA A 25 -7.47 7.04 -15.51
N LYS A 26 -7.71 5.83 -16.03
CA LYS A 26 -7.01 5.30 -17.20
C LYS A 26 -7.46 5.95 -18.50
N GLU A 27 -8.76 5.99 -18.77
CA GLU A 27 -9.28 6.34 -20.09
C GLU A 27 -9.49 7.85 -20.26
N VAL A 28 -9.90 8.55 -19.21
CA VAL A 28 -10.17 9.99 -19.26
C VAL A 28 -8.93 10.80 -18.88
N LEU A 29 -8.30 10.46 -17.75
CA LEU A 29 -7.16 11.20 -17.22
C LEU A 29 -5.81 10.73 -17.79
N LYS A 30 -5.80 9.58 -18.49
CA LYS A 30 -4.58 8.96 -19.05
C LYS A 30 -3.50 8.75 -18.00
N ALA A 31 -3.93 8.38 -16.79
CA ALA A 31 -3.01 8.14 -15.68
C ALA A 31 -2.24 6.83 -15.88
N ASP A 32 -0.93 6.89 -15.73
CA ASP A 32 -0.07 5.71 -15.67
C ASP A 32 -0.07 5.08 -14.28
N VAL A 33 -0.27 5.90 -13.25
CA VAL A 33 -0.24 5.52 -11.85
C VAL A 33 -1.49 6.03 -11.14
N VAL A 34 -2.10 5.17 -10.34
CA VAL A 34 -3.27 5.51 -9.52
C VAL A 34 -3.00 5.13 -8.07
N PHE A 35 -3.06 6.12 -7.19
CA PHE A 35 -3.07 5.89 -5.75
C PHE A 35 -4.50 5.75 -5.26
N VAL A 36 -4.81 4.62 -4.61
CA VAL A 36 -6.09 4.43 -3.95
C VAL A 36 -5.89 4.43 -2.45
N SER A 37 -6.53 5.34 -1.78
CA SER A 37 -6.42 5.53 -0.34
C SER A 37 -7.80 5.70 0.27
N MET A 38 -7.96 5.16 1.45
CA MET A 38 -9.12 5.42 2.28
C MET A 38 -8.99 6.81 2.93
N GLY A 39 -10.11 7.46 3.22
CA GLY A 39 -10.17 8.77 3.87
C GLY A 39 -9.45 8.82 5.25
N PRO A 40 -10.04 9.38 6.32
CA PRO A 40 -9.28 9.83 7.50
C PRO A 40 -8.66 8.71 8.36
N GLY A 41 -8.72 7.46 7.94
CA GLY A 41 -8.12 6.33 8.64
C GLY A 41 -9.02 5.11 8.71
N ILE A 42 -8.48 4.03 9.30
CA ILE A 42 -9.19 2.77 9.44
C ILE A 42 -9.95 2.75 10.77
N ALA A 43 -11.28 2.64 10.70
CA ALA A 43 -12.14 2.31 11.83
C ALA A 43 -12.30 0.79 11.92
N GLY A 44 -12.40 0.26 13.15
CA GLY A 44 -12.58 -1.17 13.38
C GLY A 44 -13.39 -1.48 14.63
N THR A 45 -14.05 -2.62 14.63
CA THR A 45 -14.96 -3.08 15.72
C THR A 45 -14.30 -4.08 16.67
N GLY A 46 -13.07 -4.46 16.46
CA GLY A 46 -12.42 -5.53 17.22
C GLY A 46 -12.76 -6.95 16.75
N THR A 47 -13.62 -7.11 15.74
CA THR A 47 -13.86 -8.39 15.08
C THR A 47 -12.92 -8.58 13.89
N LYS A 48 -12.69 -9.82 13.47
CA LYS A 48 -11.70 -10.17 12.45
C LYS A 48 -11.88 -9.40 11.14
N TYR A 49 -13.09 -9.27 10.65
CA TYR A 49 -13.40 -8.60 9.38
C TYR A 49 -14.07 -7.23 9.56
N GLY A 50 -14.34 -6.83 10.79
CA GLY A 50 -15.05 -5.59 11.10
C GLY A 50 -14.15 -4.37 11.12
N PHE A 51 -13.45 -4.07 10.03
CA PHE A 51 -12.65 -2.87 9.87
C PHE A 51 -12.77 -2.31 8.44
N THR A 52 -12.74 -1.00 8.31
CA THR A 52 -12.98 -0.33 7.02
C THR A 52 -11.88 -0.62 5.99
N GLY A 53 -10.64 -0.82 6.42
CA GLY A 53 -9.52 -1.15 5.53
C GLY A 53 -9.63 -2.49 4.80
N ILE A 54 -10.66 -3.31 5.10
CA ILE A 54 -10.94 -4.56 4.38
C ILE A 54 -11.22 -4.31 2.89
N GLU A 55 -11.72 -3.12 2.54
CA GLU A 55 -12.00 -2.71 1.17
C GLU A 55 -10.74 -2.73 0.27
N GLN A 56 -9.55 -2.69 0.83
CA GLN A 56 -8.31 -2.83 0.05
C GLN A 56 -8.31 -4.13 -0.77
N GLY A 57 -8.87 -5.22 -0.24
CA GLY A 57 -8.90 -6.50 -0.94
C GLY A 57 -9.67 -6.44 -2.26
N PRO A 58 -10.97 -6.13 -2.27
CA PRO A 58 -11.74 -5.94 -3.49
C PRO A 58 -11.17 -4.90 -4.45
N ILE A 59 -10.50 -3.86 -3.95
CA ILE A 59 -9.84 -2.85 -4.77
C ILE A 59 -8.66 -3.46 -5.55
N LEU A 60 -7.80 -4.23 -4.88
CA LEU A 60 -6.68 -4.93 -5.52
C LEU A 60 -7.16 -5.93 -6.59
N ASP A 61 -8.25 -6.66 -6.30
CA ASP A 61 -8.88 -7.57 -7.27
C ASP A 61 -9.43 -6.79 -8.49
N ALA A 62 -10.03 -5.62 -8.27
CA ALA A 62 -10.54 -4.76 -9.34
C ALA A 62 -9.41 -4.23 -10.23
N VAL A 63 -8.28 -3.82 -9.66
CA VAL A 63 -7.09 -3.38 -10.41
C VAL A 63 -6.63 -4.49 -11.36
N GLN A 64 -6.42 -5.70 -10.85
CA GLN A 64 -6.00 -6.84 -11.67
C GLN A 64 -7.02 -7.17 -12.76
N LYS A 65 -8.30 -7.15 -12.41
CA LYS A 65 -9.39 -7.44 -13.35
C LYS A 65 -9.47 -6.46 -14.52
N LEU A 66 -9.09 -5.21 -14.29
CA LEU A 66 -9.03 -4.15 -15.31
C LEU A 66 -7.69 -4.10 -16.05
N GLY A 67 -6.81 -5.09 -15.85
CA GLY A 67 -5.52 -5.19 -16.51
C GLY A 67 -4.43 -4.30 -15.92
N GLY A 68 -4.65 -3.71 -14.74
CA GLY A 68 -3.65 -2.98 -14.00
C GLY A 68 -2.75 -3.90 -13.15
N MET A 69 -1.63 -3.38 -12.70
CA MET A 69 -0.73 -4.06 -11.77
C MET A 69 -1.07 -3.67 -10.33
N PRO A 70 -1.62 -4.58 -9.52
CA PRO A 70 -1.96 -4.26 -8.13
C PRO A 70 -0.70 -4.25 -7.25
N ILE A 71 -0.50 -3.15 -6.54
CA ILE A 71 0.55 -3.00 -5.54
C ILE A 71 -0.11 -2.73 -4.19
N SER A 72 0.19 -3.55 -3.20
CA SER A 72 -0.31 -3.37 -1.84
C SER A 72 0.75 -2.73 -0.96
N ILE A 73 0.39 -1.68 -0.25
CA ILE A 73 1.22 -1.04 0.76
C ILE A 73 0.77 -1.55 2.13
N PRO A 74 1.45 -2.55 2.74
CA PRO A 74 1.07 -3.04 4.05
C PRO A 74 1.39 -2.00 5.13
N ARG A 75 0.54 -1.92 6.15
CA ARG A 75 0.88 -1.13 7.35
C ARG A 75 1.93 -1.87 8.14
N ILE A 76 3.12 -1.30 8.23
CA ILE A 76 4.26 -1.83 9.00
C ILE A 76 4.61 -0.83 10.11
N SER A 77 4.83 -1.32 11.33
CA SER A 77 5.26 -0.48 12.45
C SER A 77 5.94 -1.35 13.51
N PHE A 78 7.01 -0.85 14.11
CA PHE A 78 7.63 -1.44 15.30
C PHE A 78 7.46 -0.55 16.54
N ALA A 79 6.85 0.63 16.36
CA ALA A 79 6.57 1.58 17.43
C ALA A 79 5.17 1.42 18.06
N ASP A 80 4.29 0.59 17.47
CA ASP A 80 2.96 0.33 18.02
C ASP A 80 3.06 -0.61 19.23
N GLN A 81 2.50 -0.21 20.38
CA GLN A 81 2.54 -1.02 21.60
C GLN A 81 1.66 -2.28 21.55
N ARG A 82 0.73 -2.32 20.61
CA ARG A 82 -0.18 -3.45 20.43
C ARG A 82 0.49 -4.52 19.57
N GLU A 83 0.75 -5.70 20.14
CA GLU A 83 1.44 -6.81 19.47
C GLU A 83 0.84 -7.14 18.08
N ARG A 84 -0.49 -7.08 17.93
CA ARG A 84 -1.18 -7.34 16.66
C ARG A 84 -0.84 -6.33 15.55
N HIS A 85 -0.16 -5.25 15.85
CA HIS A 85 0.27 -4.21 14.91
C HIS A 85 1.79 -4.13 14.76
N LYS A 86 2.54 -4.98 15.48
CA LYS A 86 3.99 -5.06 15.35
C LYS A 86 4.38 -5.75 14.06
N GLY A 87 5.37 -5.21 13.36
CA GLY A 87 5.70 -5.62 12.00
C GLY A 87 4.53 -5.32 11.06
N ILE A 88 4.14 -6.28 10.23
CA ILE A 88 2.95 -6.15 9.37
C ILE A 88 1.70 -6.26 10.24
N SER A 89 0.86 -5.22 10.19
CA SER A 89 -0.40 -5.18 10.95
C SER A 89 -1.32 -6.36 10.61
N HIS A 90 -1.99 -6.91 11.62
CA HIS A 90 -2.98 -7.97 11.42
C HIS A 90 -4.08 -7.62 10.41
N HIS A 91 -4.43 -6.34 10.26
CA HIS A 91 -5.38 -5.88 9.23
C HIS A 91 -4.83 -6.15 7.83
N SER A 92 -3.58 -5.74 7.56
CA SER A 92 -2.92 -6.00 6.27
C SER A 92 -2.78 -7.50 6.01
N ILE A 93 -2.39 -8.28 7.02
CA ILE A 93 -2.30 -9.74 6.91
C ILE A 93 -3.67 -10.34 6.58
N THR A 94 -4.74 -9.92 7.27
CA THR A 94 -6.10 -10.43 7.01
C THR A 94 -6.54 -10.13 5.58
N VAL A 95 -6.34 -8.91 5.11
CA VAL A 95 -6.69 -8.53 3.74
C VAL A 95 -5.93 -9.39 2.72
N LEU A 96 -4.62 -9.44 2.83
CA LEU A 96 -3.77 -10.15 1.88
C LEU A 96 -4.02 -11.67 1.90
N LYS A 97 -4.16 -12.25 3.09
CA LYS A 97 -4.35 -13.70 3.24
C LYS A 97 -5.73 -14.17 2.82
N GLU A 98 -6.79 -13.45 3.22
CA GLU A 98 -8.14 -13.99 3.23
C GLU A 98 -9.10 -13.28 2.28
N ILE A 99 -8.86 -12.02 1.94
CA ILE A 99 -9.81 -11.22 1.15
C ILE A 99 -9.36 -11.08 -0.30
N VAL A 100 -8.10 -10.75 -0.55
CA VAL A 100 -7.56 -10.64 -1.91
C VAL A 100 -7.60 -12.01 -2.60
N ASN A 101 -8.12 -12.06 -3.82
CA ASN A 101 -8.19 -13.29 -4.60
C ASN A 101 -7.09 -13.42 -5.66
N VAL A 102 -6.43 -12.32 -6.00
CA VAL A 102 -5.37 -12.27 -7.01
C VAL A 102 -3.97 -12.21 -6.37
N SER A 103 -2.94 -12.49 -7.16
CA SER A 103 -1.57 -12.20 -6.73
C SER A 103 -1.32 -10.69 -6.82
N VAL A 104 -0.68 -10.11 -5.81
CA VAL A 104 -0.33 -8.69 -5.78
C VAL A 104 1.15 -8.51 -5.49
N ASN A 105 1.73 -7.40 -5.92
CA ASN A 105 3.08 -7.02 -5.56
C ASN A 105 3.07 -6.33 -4.18
N ILE A 106 3.95 -6.77 -3.30
CA ILE A 106 4.08 -6.25 -1.93
C ILE A 106 5.51 -5.77 -1.73
N PRO A 107 5.80 -4.50 -1.97
CA PRO A 107 7.10 -3.92 -1.68
C PRO A 107 7.35 -3.85 -0.18
N ILE A 108 8.49 -4.39 0.25
CA ILE A 108 8.95 -4.40 1.64
C ILE A 108 10.32 -3.72 1.70
N CYS A 109 10.48 -2.73 2.56
CA CYS A 109 11.77 -2.12 2.81
C CYS A 109 12.73 -3.13 3.45
N THR A 110 14.01 -3.06 3.08
CA THR A 110 15.07 -3.81 3.74
C THR A 110 15.45 -3.09 5.03
N TYR A 111 14.64 -3.26 6.05
CA TYR A 111 14.89 -2.75 7.40
C TYR A 111 16.17 -3.36 8.00
N ASN A 112 16.47 -3.05 9.27
CA ASN A 112 17.53 -3.76 9.96
C ASN A 112 17.24 -5.29 9.99
N GLU A 113 18.29 -6.08 10.23
CA GLU A 113 18.23 -7.55 10.11
C GLU A 113 17.17 -8.18 11.02
N GLU A 114 17.01 -7.68 12.26
CA GLU A 114 16.02 -8.18 13.22
C GLU A 114 14.59 -7.92 12.75
N GLN A 115 14.30 -6.71 12.33
CA GLN A 115 12.99 -6.29 11.82
C GLN A 115 12.63 -7.04 10.53
N LEU A 116 13.59 -7.18 9.63
CA LEU A 116 13.40 -7.91 8.38
C LEU A 116 13.14 -9.40 8.63
N CYS A 117 13.86 -10.02 9.57
CA CYS A 117 13.64 -11.41 9.98
C CYS A 117 12.22 -11.59 10.53
N TYR A 118 11.77 -10.68 11.39
CA TYR A 118 10.42 -10.70 11.96
C TYR A 118 9.34 -10.61 10.88
N ILE A 119 9.49 -9.70 9.91
CA ILE A 119 8.55 -9.55 8.79
C ILE A 119 8.54 -10.82 7.92
N LYS A 120 9.71 -11.37 7.59
CA LYS A 120 9.80 -12.62 6.82
C LYS A 120 9.11 -13.78 7.51
N GLU A 121 9.23 -13.87 8.83
CA GLU A 121 8.52 -14.88 9.62
C GLU A 121 7.01 -14.68 9.57
N GLN A 122 6.50 -13.44 9.69
CA GLN A 122 5.08 -13.15 9.53
C GLN A 122 4.56 -13.55 8.13
N LEU A 123 5.30 -13.22 7.07
CA LEU A 123 4.93 -13.56 5.69
C LEU A 123 4.84 -15.09 5.52
N ARG A 124 5.85 -15.83 6.00
CA ARG A 124 5.91 -17.29 5.94
C ARG A 124 4.78 -17.96 6.74
N ASN A 125 4.59 -17.57 8.01
CA ASN A 125 3.57 -18.13 8.89
C ASN A 125 2.16 -17.92 8.36
N ASN A 126 1.94 -16.84 7.59
CA ASN A 126 0.68 -16.55 6.94
C ASN A 126 0.60 -17.02 5.49
N LYS A 127 1.65 -17.68 4.97
CA LYS A 127 1.74 -18.19 3.58
C LYS A 127 1.56 -17.12 2.52
N LEU A 128 1.91 -15.87 2.83
CA LEU A 128 1.77 -14.75 1.90
C LEU A 128 2.75 -14.84 0.74
N GLU A 129 3.94 -15.37 0.98
CA GLU A 129 4.97 -15.63 -0.05
C GLU A 129 4.53 -16.63 -1.13
N LEU A 130 3.56 -17.50 -0.80
CA LEU A 130 3.01 -18.48 -1.75
C LEU A 130 1.91 -17.88 -2.64
N LYS A 131 1.32 -16.79 -2.21
CA LYS A 131 0.16 -16.17 -2.86
C LYS A 131 0.52 -14.89 -3.60
N HIS A 132 1.47 -14.14 -3.09
CA HIS A 132 1.81 -12.81 -3.55
C HIS A 132 3.30 -12.70 -3.92
N ASN A 133 3.62 -11.70 -4.72
CA ASN A 133 4.99 -11.36 -5.08
C ASN A 133 5.58 -10.39 -4.04
N ILE A 134 6.48 -10.87 -3.19
CA ILE A 134 7.16 -10.05 -2.20
C ILE A 134 8.43 -9.46 -2.82
N VAL A 135 8.51 -8.14 -2.87
CA VAL A 135 9.65 -7.43 -3.45
C VAL A 135 10.40 -6.68 -2.35
N TYR A 136 11.67 -7.02 -2.15
CA TYR A 136 12.51 -6.35 -1.14
C TYR A 136 13.27 -5.21 -1.80
N ILE A 137 13.12 -4.00 -1.26
CA ILE A 137 13.73 -2.78 -1.80
C ILE A 137 14.53 -2.08 -0.70
N ASN A 138 15.76 -1.72 -1.03
CA ASN A 138 16.54 -0.84 -0.15
C ASN A 138 16.07 0.60 -0.34
N ASN A 139 15.54 1.19 0.72
CA ASN A 139 15.03 2.55 0.73
C ASN A 139 15.63 3.32 1.92
N GLU A 140 16.77 3.93 1.68
CA GLU A 140 17.48 4.72 2.68
C GLU A 140 17.14 6.23 2.60
N ASN A 141 16.41 6.66 1.56
CA ASN A 141 16.23 8.07 1.25
C ASN A 141 14.90 8.65 1.76
N SER A 142 14.02 7.87 2.35
CA SER A 142 12.67 8.32 2.75
C SER A 142 12.68 9.61 3.59
N LYS A 143 13.66 9.79 4.47
CA LYS A 143 13.77 11.00 5.28
C LYS A 143 14.19 12.20 4.44
N ALA A 144 15.16 12.01 3.56
CA ALA A 144 15.63 13.06 2.65
C ALA A 144 14.52 13.49 1.67
N ASP A 145 13.69 12.52 1.21
CA ASP A 145 12.53 12.83 0.36
C ASP A 145 11.50 13.68 1.10
N LEU A 146 11.19 13.35 2.36
CA LEU A 146 10.28 14.15 3.18
C LEU A 146 10.81 15.57 3.41
N GLU A 147 12.11 15.70 3.64
CA GLU A 147 12.77 17.00 3.80
C GLU A 147 12.76 17.81 2.50
N TYR A 148 13.08 17.16 1.37
CA TYR A 148 13.07 17.79 0.05
C TYR A 148 11.69 18.34 -0.34
N PHE A 149 10.62 17.61 -0.05
CA PHE A 149 9.24 18.03 -0.30
C PHE A 149 8.63 18.84 0.86
N GLU A 150 9.39 19.17 1.89
CA GLU A 150 8.95 19.90 3.09
C GLU A 150 7.73 19.28 3.79
N LEU A 151 7.61 17.95 3.74
CA LEU A 151 6.48 17.21 4.27
C LEU A 151 6.63 16.93 5.77
N LYS A 152 5.68 17.41 6.56
CA LYS A 152 5.57 17.13 8.00
C LYS A 152 4.55 16.02 8.24
N VAL A 153 5.01 14.76 8.19
CA VAL A 153 4.13 13.60 8.32
C VAL A 153 3.93 13.18 9.78
N ARG A 154 2.70 12.71 10.09
CA ARG A 154 2.37 12.11 11.38
C ARG A 154 1.38 10.96 11.19
N SER A 155 1.56 9.89 11.98
CA SER A 155 0.63 8.77 12.09
C SER A 155 0.44 8.40 13.54
N MET A 156 -0.80 8.35 14.03
CA MET A 156 -1.12 8.04 15.44
C MET A 156 -0.33 8.92 16.44
N GLY A 157 -0.11 10.19 16.11
CA GLY A 157 0.67 11.15 16.92
C GLY A 157 2.19 11.03 16.77
N ARG A 158 2.72 10.00 16.11
CA ARG A 158 4.14 9.77 15.88
C ARG A 158 4.61 10.43 14.58
N ASN A 159 5.79 11.02 14.61
CA ASN A 159 6.50 11.56 13.44
C ASN A 159 7.36 10.46 12.78
N PHE A 160 8.11 10.83 11.73
CA PHE A 160 8.99 9.91 11.01
C PHE A 160 10.00 9.22 11.94
N ASP A 161 10.72 9.95 12.77
CA ASP A 161 11.76 9.37 13.65
C ASP A 161 11.18 8.45 14.74
N GLN A 162 9.89 8.58 15.05
CA GLN A 162 9.19 7.78 16.05
C GLN A 162 8.54 6.53 15.50
N ASP A 163 8.28 6.44 14.20
CA ASP A 163 7.66 5.26 13.54
C ASP A 163 8.14 5.18 12.08
N LYS A 164 9.46 5.10 11.92
CA LYS A 164 10.15 5.16 10.64
C LYS A 164 9.60 4.15 9.64
N GLU A 165 9.43 2.91 10.07
CA GLU A 165 9.01 1.80 9.23
C GLU A 165 7.62 2.00 8.63
N PHE A 166 6.74 2.73 9.34
CA PHE A 166 5.42 3.07 8.84
C PHE A 166 5.49 3.97 7.60
N PHE A 167 6.35 4.97 7.62
CA PHE A 167 6.50 5.91 6.51
C PHE A 167 7.33 5.31 5.38
N GLU A 168 8.36 4.53 5.72
CA GLU A 168 9.18 3.82 4.74
C GLU A 168 8.38 2.80 3.93
N ALA A 169 7.37 2.15 4.51
CA ALA A 169 6.51 1.24 3.76
C ALA A 169 5.80 1.95 2.59
N ALA A 170 5.37 3.19 2.78
CA ALA A 170 4.74 3.98 1.71
C ALA A 170 5.75 4.43 0.64
N SER A 171 6.89 4.98 1.05
CA SER A 171 7.92 5.42 0.10
C SER A 171 8.55 4.25 -0.67
N THR A 172 8.71 3.09 -0.04
CA THR A 172 9.19 1.87 -0.71
C THR A 172 8.30 1.45 -1.88
N ALA A 173 6.99 1.60 -1.74
CA ALA A 173 6.07 1.34 -2.85
C ALA A 173 6.27 2.34 -4.01
N ALA A 174 6.59 3.60 -3.71
CA ALA A 174 6.90 4.59 -4.74
C ALA A 174 8.21 4.28 -5.46
N TYR A 175 9.25 3.84 -4.74
CA TYR A 175 10.50 3.39 -5.36
C TYR A 175 10.30 2.19 -6.27
N TYR A 176 9.58 1.16 -5.79
CA TYR A 176 9.23 0.01 -6.62
C TYR A 176 8.49 0.42 -7.89
N LEU A 177 7.52 1.32 -7.76
CA LEU A 177 6.74 1.79 -8.90
C LEU A 177 7.61 2.56 -9.90
N ALA A 178 8.56 3.37 -9.45
CA ALA A 178 9.49 4.08 -10.32
C ALA A 178 10.35 3.10 -11.13
N GLU A 179 10.88 2.04 -10.50
CA GLU A 179 11.64 0.99 -11.20
C GLU A 179 10.80 0.32 -12.29
N VAL A 180 9.56 -0.07 -11.97
CA VAL A 180 8.64 -0.69 -12.93
C VAL A 180 8.32 0.23 -14.10
N CYS A 181 8.10 1.52 -13.86
CA CYS A 181 7.82 2.49 -14.91
C CYS A 181 9.03 2.71 -15.83
N ASP A 182 10.24 2.73 -15.27
CA ASP A 182 11.46 2.88 -16.05
C ASP A 182 11.76 1.66 -16.93
N ASP A 183 11.53 0.46 -16.43
CA ASP A 183 11.71 -0.77 -17.21
C ASP A 183 10.70 -0.85 -18.36
N SER A 184 9.44 -0.50 -18.13
CA SER A 184 8.41 -0.45 -19.18
C SER A 184 8.75 0.55 -20.30
N ARG A 185 9.38 1.68 -19.97
CA ARG A 185 9.83 2.65 -20.97
C ARG A 185 11.01 2.12 -21.80
N ARG A 186 11.93 1.40 -21.19
CA ARG A 186 13.09 0.79 -21.89
C ARG A 186 12.67 -0.31 -22.85
N GLU A 187 11.63 -1.08 -22.54
CA GLU A 187 11.09 -2.12 -23.41
C GLU A 187 10.36 -1.55 -24.62
N ASN A 188 9.64 -0.45 -24.48
CA ASN A 188 8.91 0.21 -25.57
C ASN A 188 9.82 0.98 -26.55
N HIS A 189 11.09 1.13 -26.25
CA HIS A 189 12.09 1.79 -27.12
C HIS A 189 13.05 0.81 -27.84
N LYS A 190 12.81 -0.50 -27.71
CA LYS A 190 13.48 -1.56 -28.47
C LYS A 190 12.59 -2.09 -29.59
#